data_74c1ef922f3db52b0c87d7be709582f6
#
_entry.id   74c1ef922f3db52b0c87d7be709582f6
#
_cell.length_a   1.000
_cell.length_b   1.000
_cell.length_c   1.000
_cell.angle_alpha   90.00
_cell.angle_beta   90.00
_cell.angle_gamma   90.00
#
_symmetry.space_group_name_H-M   'P 1'
#
loop_
_entity.id
_entity.type
_entity.pdbx_description
1 polymer ?
#
loop_
_entity_poly.entity_id
_entity_poly.type
_entity_poly.pdbx_seq_one_letter_code
_entity_poly.pdbx_strand_id
1 'polypeptide(L)'
;MNTVLDGKDFGESIMSTEDIIKYCLSKHKAYEDYPFGNIPICYKLNGKIFAQLYPNENDYKITLKCTSDVGFRSLYPDKVVRGYNCPPIQQPYWNTVYLSDFPDDELLNMIDLAYNTVLNSFSKKIKRQIIGDT
;
A
#
# COMPACT_ATOMS: atom_id res chain seq x y z
N MET A 1 12.62 -26.42 -13.34
CA MET A 1 12.76 -25.78 -12.85
C MET A 1 12.79 -25.32 -12.51
N ASN A 2 12.85 -25.20 -12.94
CA ASN A 2 13.10 -24.36 -12.51
C ASN A 2 13.05 -23.91 -12.26
N THR A 3 12.87 -23.75 -12.59
CA THR A 3 13.01 -22.94 -12.26
C THR A 3 13.04 -22.46 -11.93
N VAL A 4 12.98 -22.47 -12.26
CA VAL A 4 13.14 -21.72 -11.89
C VAL A 4 13.21 -21.30 -11.62
N LEU A 5 13.13 -21.21 -11.94
CA LEU A 5 13.30 -20.59 -11.61
C LEU A 5 13.33 -20.17 -11.41
N ASP A 6 13.15 -20.22 -11.74
CA ASP A 6 13.18 -19.66 -11.46
C ASP A 6 13.18 -18.98 -11.30
N GLY A 7 12.95 -18.73 -11.52
CA GLY A 7 12.92 -17.93 -11.36
C GLY A 7 12.77 -17.38 -11.05
N LYS A 8 12.45 -17.10 -11.12
CA LYS A 8 12.35 -16.68 -10.61
C LYS A 8 12.39 -15.83 -10.21
N ASP A 9 12.01 -15.54 -9.87
CA ASP A 9 11.84 -14.72 -9.39
C ASP A 9 12.39 -13.64 -9.37
N PHE A 10 12.58 -13.02 -9.27
CA PHE A 10 13.50 -12.07 -9.81
C PHE A 10 12.79 -10.76 -10.15
N GLY A 11 12.27 -10.07 -9.19
CA GLY A 11 11.53 -8.86 -9.40
C GLY A 11 10.13 -9.08 -9.98
N GLU A 12 9.75 -10.29 -10.26
CA GLU A 12 8.38 -10.59 -10.64
C GLU A 12 7.51 -10.62 -9.39
N SER A 13 6.32 -10.05 -9.50
CA SER A 13 5.36 -10.14 -8.41
C SER A 13 4.76 -11.53 -8.39
N ILE A 14 4.94 -12.24 -7.30
CA ILE A 14 4.32 -13.54 -7.06
C ILE A 14 3.19 -13.46 -6.04
N MET A 15 3.00 -12.30 -5.42
CA MET A 15 1.90 -12.10 -4.48
C MET A 15 0.57 -12.04 -5.21
N SER A 16 -0.38 -12.84 -4.75
CA SER A 16 -1.75 -12.76 -5.24
C SER A 16 -2.45 -11.55 -4.61
N THR A 17 -3.60 -11.21 -5.16
CA THR A 17 -4.48 -10.20 -4.54
C THR A 17 -4.79 -10.58 -3.10
N GLU A 18 -5.05 -11.86 -2.83
CA GLU A 18 -5.33 -12.33 -1.47
C GLU A 18 -4.14 -12.14 -0.53
N ASP A 19 -2.93 -12.35 -1.03
CA ASP A 19 -1.72 -12.12 -0.23
C ASP A 19 -1.60 -10.66 0.17
N ILE A 20 -1.89 -9.75 -0.74
CA ILE A 20 -1.84 -8.31 -0.47
C ILE A 20 -2.90 -7.94 0.56
N ILE A 21 -4.11 -8.45 0.41
CA ILE A 21 -5.20 -8.24 1.37
C ILE A 21 -4.79 -8.70 2.76
N LYS A 22 -4.26 -9.92 2.84
CA LYS A 22 -3.82 -10.49 4.13
C LYS A 22 -2.72 -9.65 4.75
N TYR A 23 -1.78 -9.18 3.94
CA TYR A 23 -0.68 -8.39 4.46
C TYR A 23 -1.16 -7.05 5.03
N CYS A 24 -2.03 -6.36 4.31
CA CYS A 24 -2.61 -5.11 4.80
C CYS A 24 -3.37 -5.33 6.11
N LEU A 25 -4.14 -6.41 6.19
CA LEU A 25 -4.91 -6.75 7.40
C LEU A 25 -4.03 -7.25 8.53
N SER A 26 -2.82 -7.70 8.26
CA SER A 26 -1.90 -8.15 9.30
C SER A 26 -1.34 -7.01 10.12
N LYS A 27 -1.44 -5.77 9.63
CA LYS A 27 -0.97 -4.60 10.37
C LYS A 27 -1.86 -4.40 11.60
N HIS A 28 -1.25 -4.04 12.72
CA HIS A 28 -1.93 -3.93 14.01
C HIS A 28 -3.15 -3.01 13.94
N LYS A 29 -4.33 -3.55 14.25
CA LYS A 29 -5.63 -2.85 14.25
C LYS A 29 -6.06 -2.30 12.91
N ALA A 30 -5.44 -2.77 11.81
CA ALA A 30 -5.90 -2.43 10.47
C ALA A 30 -7.23 -3.14 10.17
N TYR A 31 -8.09 -2.48 9.40
CA TYR A 31 -9.36 -3.05 8.99
C TYR A 31 -9.74 -2.60 7.59
N GLU A 32 -10.60 -3.37 6.95
CA GLU A 32 -11.13 -3.06 5.61
C GLU A 32 -12.34 -2.15 5.71
N ASP A 33 -12.49 -1.29 4.71
CA ASP A 33 -13.69 -0.46 4.57
C ASP A 33 -13.92 -0.19 3.09
N TYR A 34 -15.15 0.15 2.74
CA TYR A 34 -15.57 0.35 1.35
C TYR A 34 -16.28 1.70 1.18
N PRO A 35 -15.60 2.81 1.53
CA PRO A 35 -16.27 4.13 1.51
C PRO A 35 -16.61 4.62 0.12
N PHE A 36 -16.02 4.03 -0.92
CA PHE A 36 -16.22 4.44 -2.31
C PHE A 36 -16.98 3.40 -3.14
N GLY A 37 -17.50 2.34 -2.49
CA GLY A 37 -18.14 1.22 -3.17
C GLY A 37 -17.29 -0.04 -3.07
N ASN A 38 -17.54 -1.01 -3.94
CA ASN A 38 -16.83 -2.28 -3.90
C ASN A 38 -15.34 -2.16 -4.20
N ILE A 39 -14.96 -1.16 -4.96
CA ILE A 39 -13.58 -0.88 -5.37
C ILE A 39 -13.36 0.63 -5.23
N PRO A 40 -12.24 1.06 -4.67
CA PRO A 40 -11.15 0.26 -4.10
C PRO A 40 -11.51 -0.35 -2.74
N ILE A 41 -10.80 -1.41 -2.40
CA ILE A 41 -10.82 -1.94 -1.03
C ILE A 41 -9.89 -1.05 -0.22
N CYS A 42 -10.43 -0.39 0.79
CA CYS A 42 -9.64 0.53 1.60
C CYS A 42 -9.22 -0.13 2.90
N TYR A 43 -7.97 0.12 3.29
CA TYR A 43 -7.43 -0.36 4.56
C TYR A 43 -7.16 0.84 5.44
N LYS A 44 -7.70 0.79 6.63
CA LYS A 44 -7.73 1.94 7.55
C LYS A 44 -7.08 1.61 8.88
N LEU A 45 -6.60 2.66 9.52
CA LEU A 45 -6.15 2.64 10.90
C LEU A 45 -6.80 3.81 11.60
N ASN A 46 -7.60 3.51 12.60
CA ASN A 46 -8.28 4.53 13.42
C ASN A 46 -8.98 5.59 12.55
N GLY A 47 -9.68 5.13 11.52
CA GLY A 47 -10.47 5.99 10.64
C GLY A 47 -9.74 6.62 9.47
N LYS A 48 -8.41 6.47 9.39
CA LYS A 48 -7.62 7.03 8.28
C LYS A 48 -7.17 5.93 7.33
N ILE A 49 -7.30 6.19 6.04
CA ILE A 49 -6.89 5.24 4.99
C ILE A 49 -5.37 5.25 4.85
N PHE A 50 -4.74 4.07 4.83
CA PHE A 50 -3.33 3.96 4.47
C PHE A 50 -3.11 3.25 3.14
N ALA A 51 -4.08 2.48 2.66
CA ALA A 51 -3.96 1.74 1.39
C ALA A 51 -5.32 1.62 0.71
N GLN A 52 -5.30 1.69 -0.62
CA GLN A 52 -6.49 1.51 -1.45
C GLN A 52 -6.13 0.54 -2.57
N LEU A 53 -6.68 -0.66 -2.52
CA LEU A 53 -6.38 -1.72 -3.49
C LEU A 53 -7.44 -1.77 -4.58
N TYR A 54 -6.98 -1.76 -5.82
CA TYR A 54 -7.81 -1.91 -7.01
C TYR A 54 -7.51 -3.28 -7.64
N PRO A 55 -8.30 -4.31 -7.30
CA PRO A 55 -7.97 -5.68 -7.70
C PRO A 55 -8.46 -6.04 -9.10
N ASN A 56 -8.56 -5.07 -9.99
CA ASN A 56 -9.03 -5.28 -11.36
C ASN A 56 -7.93 -5.87 -12.23
N GLU A 57 -8.26 -6.89 -12.99
CA GLU A 57 -7.33 -7.58 -13.86
C GLU A 57 -6.61 -6.65 -14.84
N ASN A 58 -7.36 -5.71 -15.41
CA ASN A 58 -6.84 -4.80 -16.43
C ASN A 58 -6.31 -3.48 -15.85
N ASP A 59 -6.45 -3.29 -14.55
CA ASP A 59 -6.06 -2.04 -13.90
C ASP A 59 -5.66 -2.36 -12.45
N TYR A 60 -4.70 -3.24 -12.33
CA TYR A 60 -4.27 -3.80 -11.06
C TYR A 60 -3.25 -2.88 -10.41
N LYS A 61 -3.65 -2.24 -9.33
CA LYS A 61 -2.81 -1.25 -8.65
C LYS A 61 -3.21 -1.07 -7.20
N ILE A 62 -2.34 -0.45 -6.45
CA ILE A 62 -2.62 -0.06 -5.05
C ILE A 62 -2.12 1.37 -4.85
N THR A 63 -2.92 2.18 -4.16
CA THR A 63 -2.54 3.52 -3.78
C THR A 63 -2.19 3.51 -2.29
N LEU A 64 -0.98 3.95 -1.96
CA LEU A 64 -0.41 3.85 -0.62
C LEU A 64 -0.05 5.23 -0.09
N LYS A 65 -0.42 5.49 1.16
CA LYS A 65 -0.08 6.74 1.84
C LYS A 65 1.44 6.87 1.94
N CYS A 66 1.95 8.06 1.71
CA CYS A 66 3.38 8.33 1.84
C CYS A 66 3.60 9.77 2.29
N THR A 67 4.84 10.09 2.59
CA THR A 67 5.27 11.47 2.73
C THR A 67 5.49 12.04 1.32
N SER A 68 5.82 13.31 1.21
CA SER A 68 6.08 13.94 -0.09
C SER A 68 7.40 13.46 -0.73
N ASP A 69 8.05 12.47 -0.12
CA ASP A 69 9.26 11.87 -0.64
C ASP A 69 9.00 11.18 -1.97
N VAL A 70 9.84 11.44 -2.95
CA VAL A 70 9.70 10.90 -4.30
C VAL A 70 10.60 9.68 -4.55
N GLY A 71 11.19 9.10 -3.48
CA GLY A 71 12.16 8.01 -3.61
C GLY A 71 11.68 6.84 -4.46
N PHE A 72 10.51 6.29 -4.13
CA PHE A 72 9.97 5.16 -4.89
C PHE A 72 9.59 5.56 -6.32
N ARG A 73 9.10 6.77 -6.51
CA ARG A 73 8.77 7.26 -7.85
C ARG A 73 10.01 7.44 -8.73
N SER A 74 11.12 7.79 -8.12
CA SER A 74 12.41 7.90 -8.83
C SER A 74 12.99 6.53 -9.15
N LEU A 75 12.86 5.57 -8.21
CA LEU A 75 13.39 4.22 -8.40
C LEU A 75 12.57 3.41 -9.43
N TYR A 76 11.27 3.63 -9.47
CA TYR A 76 10.36 2.85 -10.31
C TYR A 76 9.45 3.78 -11.11
N PRO A 77 10.02 4.59 -12.02
CA PRO A 77 9.25 5.63 -12.70
C PRO A 77 8.10 5.08 -13.56
N ASP A 78 8.20 3.82 -14.01
CA ASP A 78 7.17 3.22 -14.83
C ASP A 78 6.08 2.53 -14.01
N LYS A 79 6.30 2.35 -12.69
CA LYS A 79 5.39 1.58 -11.86
C LYS A 79 4.83 2.38 -10.69
N VAL A 80 5.54 3.39 -10.21
CA VAL A 80 5.12 4.18 -9.05
C VAL A 80 4.95 5.63 -9.47
N VAL A 81 3.72 6.12 -9.30
CA VAL A 81 3.39 7.50 -9.66
C VAL A 81 2.67 8.17 -8.49
N ARG A 82 2.49 9.48 -8.56
CA ARG A 82 1.70 10.22 -7.57
C ARG A 82 0.28 9.67 -7.57
N GLY A 83 -0.41 9.80 -6.43
CA GLY A 83 -1.76 9.28 -6.28
C GLY A 83 -2.72 9.80 -7.35
N TYR A 84 -3.11 8.94 -8.28
CA TYR A 84 -3.91 9.35 -9.43
C TYR A 84 -5.36 9.68 -9.06
N ASN A 85 -5.84 9.09 -7.99
CA ASN A 85 -7.24 9.22 -7.55
C ASN A 85 -7.43 10.26 -6.44
N CYS A 86 -6.46 11.15 -6.28
CA CYS A 86 -6.47 12.17 -5.24
C CYS A 86 -6.59 13.57 -5.85
N PRO A 87 -7.17 14.53 -5.11
CA PRO A 87 -7.09 15.93 -5.53
C PRO A 87 -5.62 16.34 -5.69
N PRO A 88 -5.31 17.25 -6.61
CA PRO A 88 -3.92 17.60 -6.90
C PRO A 88 -3.05 17.94 -5.69
N ILE A 89 -3.61 18.61 -4.69
CA ILE A 89 -2.87 18.99 -3.50
C ILE A 89 -2.48 17.79 -2.65
N GLN A 90 -3.23 16.70 -2.76
CA GLN A 90 -2.97 15.47 -2.01
C GLN A 90 -2.07 14.49 -2.76
N GLN A 91 -1.94 14.63 -4.06
CA GLN A 91 -1.22 13.66 -4.89
C GLN A 91 0.20 13.37 -4.44
N PRO A 92 1.01 14.36 -3.99
CA PRO A 92 2.37 14.06 -3.54
C PRO A 92 2.44 13.16 -2.30
N TYR A 93 1.36 13.05 -1.55
CA TYR A 93 1.30 12.29 -0.29
C TYR A 93 0.73 10.89 -0.47
N TRP A 94 0.58 10.46 -1.70
CA TRP A 94 0.12 9.12 -2.06
C TRP A 94 0.94 8.60 -3.22
N ASN A 95 1.28 7.32 -3.17
CA ASN A 95 1.91 6.62 -4.29
C ASN A 95 0.92 5.63 -4.86
N THR A 96 0.70 5.67 -6.17
CA THR A 96 -0.04 4.64 -6.88
C THR A 96 0.99 3.70 -7.51
N VAL A 97 0.90 2.41 -7.16
CA VAL A 97 1.81 1.38 -7.61
C VAL A 97 1.07 0.46 -8.56
N TYR A 98 1.55 0.35 -9.80
CA TYR A 98 1.04 -0.62 -10.76
C TYR A 98 1.69 -1.96 -10.46
N LEU A 99 0.86 -2.95 -10.14
CA LEU A 99 1.32 -4.17 -9.47
C LEU A 99 1.88 -5.25 -10.40
N SER A 100 1.61 -5.17 -11.70
CA SER A 100 2.17 -6.14 -12.64
C SER A 100 3.69 -6.05 -12.64
N ASP A 101 4.35 -7.16 -12.32
CA ASP A 101 5.82 -7.25 -12.32
C ASP A 101 6.51 -6.29 -11.35
N PHE A 102 5.82 -5.89 -10.28
CA PHE A 102 6.43 -5.08 -9.24
C PHE A 102 7.03 -5.99 -8.16
N PRO A 103 8.26 -5.69 -7.67
CA PRO A 103 8.91 -6.55 -6.67
C PRO A 103 8.10 -6.67 -5.37
N ASP A 104 7.89 -7.90 -4.91
CA ASP A 104 7.09 -8.17 -3.72
C ASP A 104 7.66 -7.53 -2.46
N ASP A 105 8.97 -7.63 -2.25
CA ASP A 105 9.60 -7.08 -1.06
C ASP A 105 9.49 -5.56 -1.00
N GLU A 106 9.58 -4.90 -2.14
CA GLU A 106 9.38 -3.45 -2.21
C GLU A 106 7.93 -3.09 -1.91
N LEU A 107 6.99 -3.89 -2.43
CA LEU A 107 5.58 -3.66 -2.15
C LEU A 107 5.30 -3.77 -0.64
N LEU A 108 5.80 -4.81 -0.01
CA LEU A 108 5.62 -5.00 1.43
C LEU A 108 6.22 -3.84 2.21
N ASN A 109 7.40 -3.39 1.81
CA ASN A 109 8.05 -2.23 2.44
C ASN A 109 7.19 -0.97 2.29
N MET A 110 6.62 -0.74 1.11
CA MET A 110 5.77 0.42 0.86
C MET A 110 4.48 0.37 1.66
N ILE A 111 3.90 -0.81 1.84
CA ILE A 111 2.71 -1.00 2.68
C ILE A 111 3.06 -0.68 4.15
N ASP A 112 4.21 -1.16 4.62
CA ASP A 112 4.67 -0.87 5.98
C ASP A 112 4.85 0.64 6.19
N LEU A 113 5.47 1.31 5.23
CA LEU A 113 5.68 2.74 5.29
C LEU A 113 4.36 3.51 5.29
N ALA A 114 3.40 3.05 4.47
CA ALA A 114 2.07 3.66 4.42
C ALA A 114 1.36 3.57 5.77
N TYR A 115 1.36 2.37 6.36
CA TYR A 115 0.78 2.15 7.67
C TYR A 115 1.45 3.04 8.72
N ASN A 116 2.79 3.06 8.75
CA ASN A 116 3.55 3.85 9.71
C ASN A 116 3.35 5.35 9.52
N THR A 117 3.19 5.80 8.28
CA THR A 117 2.91 7.21 7.99
C THR A 117 1.59 7.63 8.64
N VAL A 118 0.56 6.80 8.52
CA VAL A 118 -0.73 7.07 9.15
C VAL A 118 -0.62 6.99 10.67
N LEU A 119 0.01 5.94 11.17
CA LEU A 119 0.20 5.77 12.63
C LEU A 119 0.89 7.00 13.23
N ASN A 120 1.95 7.47 12.60
CA ASN A 120 2.72 8.59 13.10
C ASN A 120 2.03 9.95 12.91
N SER A 121 0.92 9.99 12.17
CA SER A 121 0.13 11.21 12.01
C SER A 121 -0.76 11.51 13.20
N PHE A 122 -0.97 10.52 14.06
CA PHE A 122 -1.83 10.69 15.24
C PHE A 122 -1.07 11.31 16.40
N SER A 123 -1.81 11.92 17.34
CA SER A 123 -1.23 12.44 18.58
C SER A 123 -0.60 11.31 19.38
N LYS A 124 0.30 11.66 20.29
CA LYS A 124 0.94 10.66 21.16
C LYS A 124 -0.08 9.85 21.94
N LYS A 125 -1.15 10.49 22.39
CA LYS A 125 -2.20 9.83 23.16
C LYS A 125 -2.90 8.78 22.30
N ILE A 126 -3.34 9.15 21.10
CA ILE A 126 -4.04 8.25 20.21
C ILE A 126 -3.12 7.12 19.76
N LYS A 127 -1.88 7.45 19.43
CA LYS A 127 -0.88 6.46 19.01
C LYS A 127 -0.68 5.39 20.09
N ARG A 128 -0.61 5.80 21.36
CA ARG A 128 -0.52 4.84 22.48
C ARG A 128 -1.74 3.95 22.57
N GLN A 129 -2.92 4.51 22.37
CA GLN A 129 -4.15 3.72 22.36
C GLN A 129 -4.15 2.68 21.25
N ILE A 130 -3.67 3.05 20.07
CA ILE A 130 -3.61 2.12 18.92
C ILE A 130 -2.62 0.99 19.21
N ILE A 131 -1.45 1.32 19.71
CA ILE A 131 -0.40 0.33 20.00
C ILE A 131 -0.83 -0.60 21.13
N GLY A 132 -1.80 -0.15 21.94
CA GLY A 132 -2.27 -0.95 23.07
C GLY A 132 -1.36 -0.82 24.26
N ASP A 133 -0.61 0.26 24.32
CA ASP A 133 0.23 0.56 25.48
C ASP A 133 -0.67 0.95 26.64
N THR A 134 -0.52 0.25 27.71
CA THR A 134 -1.33 0.48 28.91
C THR A 134 -0.49 1.10 30.00
#